data_e743943b6510bd11d45ea9fff67d276a
#
_entry.id   e743943b6510bd11d45ea9fff67d276a
#
_cell.length_a   1.000
_cell.length_b   1.000
_cell.length_c   1.000
_cell.angle_alpha   90.00
_cell.angle_beta   90.00
_cell.angle_gamma   90.00
#
_symmetry.space_group_name_H-M   'P 1'
#
loop_
_entity.id
_entity.type
_entity.pdbx_description
1 polymer ?
#
loop_
_entity_poly.entity_id
_entity_poly.type
_entity_poly.pdbx_seq_one_letter_code
_entity_poly.pdbx_strand_id
1 'polypeptide(L)'
;CISIAKKNKIIVAVTGAIDYVTDGNVTYAIEGGHEMMTKVTATGCALTCLIGAAIAVGENKVLSTASIIGIYGLAGEMACKISQGPGSLRMNLLDNLYNMSSDEIMSNVKIKNA
;
A
#
# COMPACT_ATOMS: atom_id res chain seq x y z
N CYS A 1 15.77 -3.61 7.43
CA CYS A 1 15.06 -2.33 7.17
C CYS A 1 15.32 -1.31 8.28
N ILE A 2 15.08 -1.64 9.56
CA ILE A 2 15.20 -0.72 10.70
C ILE A 2 16.59 -0.07 10.77
N SER A 3 17.67 -0.84 10.64
CA SER A 3 19.05 -0.31 10.71
C SER A 3 19.37 0.65 9.56
N ILE A 4 18.86 0.39 8.36
CA ILE A 4 19.02 1.28 7.19
C ILE A 4 18.24 2.58 7.41
N ALA A 5 17.00 2.49 7.89
CA ALA A 5 16.17 3.64 8.19
C ALA A 5 16.84 4.56 9.24
N LYS A 6 17.30 3.98 10.36
CA LYS A 6 18.00 4.73 11.41
C LYS A 6 19.29 5.39 10.92
N LYS A 7 20.15 4.62 10.23
CA LYS A 7 21.45 5.08 9.77
C LYS A 7 21.33 6.26 8.81
N ASN A 8 20.35 6.21 7.91
CA ASN A 8 20.20 7.21 6.85
C ASN A 8 19.12 8.24 7.15
N LYS A 9 18.39 8.14 8.26
CA LYS A 9 17.26 9.02 8.64
C LYS A 9 16.22 9.10 7.53
N ILE A 10 15.82 7.94 7.00
CA ILE A 10 14.84 7.80 5.93
C ILE A 10 13.71 6.85 6.34
N ILE A 11 12.59 6.94 5.64
CA ILE A 11 11.54 5.93 5.71
C ILE A 11 11.86 4.83 4.70
N VAL A 12 11.80 3.59 5.17
CA VAL A 12 12.00 2.40 4.34
C VAL A 12 10.68 1.64 4.27
N ALA A 13 10.21 1.39 3.06
CA ALA A 13 9.07 0.52 2.79
C ALA A 13 9.56 -0.72 2.04
N VAL A 14 9.15 -1.90 2.49
CA VAL A 14 9.45 -3.18 1.83
C VAL A 14 8.14 -3.90 1.61
N THR A 15 7.84 -4.18 0.35
CA THR A 15 6.63 -4.88 -0.05
C THR A 15 6.88 -6.39 -0.21
N GLY A 16 5.88 -7.19 0.16
CA GLY A 16 5.94 -8.65 0.11
C GLY A 16 4.59 -9.28 0.43
N ALA A 17 4.59 -10.47 1.00
CA ALA A 17 3.36 -11.10 1.50
C ALA A 17 2.76 -10.32 2.69
N ILE A 18 3.63 -9.71 3.48
CA ILE A 18 3.31 -8.68 4.47
C ILE A 18 4.23 -7.51 4.15
N ASP A 19 3.67 -6.32 4.05
CA ASP A 19 4.42 -5.11 3.79
C ASP A 19 4.91 -4.50 5.11
N TYR A 20 6.11 -3.91 5.10
CA TYR A 20 6.67 -3.25 6.27
C TYR A 20 7.10 -1.83 5.95
N VAL A 21 6.76 -0.89 6.82
CA VAL A 21 7.18 0.51 6.74
C VAL A 21 7.81 0.93 8.05
N THR A 22 9.00 1.51 8.01
CA THR A 22 9.72 1.96 9.21
C THR A 22 10.55 3.22 8.97
N ASP A 23 10.65 4.08 9.99
CA ASP A 23 11.64 5.18 10.08
C ASP A 23 12.83 4.80 10.98
N GLY A 24 12.80 3.56 11.48
CA GLY A 24 13.77 3.07 12.43
C GLY A 24 13.34 3.18 13.89
N ASN A 25 12.36 3.99 14.25
CA ASN A 25 11.80 4.11 15.59
C ASN A 25 10.43 3.42 15.69
N VAL A 26 9.61 3.62 14.68
CA VAL A 26 8.31 2.98 14.55
C VAL A 26 8.34 2.05 13.33
N THR A 27 7.66 0.92 13.44
CA THR A 27 7.50 -0.03 12.34
C THR A 27 6.05 -0.44 12.25
N TYR A 28 5.48 -0.36 11.06
CA TYR A 28 4.15 -0.86 10.74
C TYR A 28 4.26 -2.11 9.87
N ALA A 29 3.45 -3.11 10.19
CA ALA A 29 3.16 -4.26 9.32
C ALA A 29 1.79 -4.06 8.69
N ILE A 30 1.70 -4.22 7.39
CA ILE A 30 0.50 -4.03 6.60
C ILE A 30 0.15 -5.36 5.92
N GLU A 31 -1.04 -5.85 6.17
CA GLU A 31 -1.58 -7.04 5.52
C GLU A 31 -2.53 -6.62 4.41
N GLY A 32 -2.40 -7.19 3.23
CA GLY A 32 -3.29 -6.92 2.10
C GLY A 32 -2.65 -7.23 0.76
N GLY A 33 -3.42 -6.99 -0.30
CA GLY A 33 -2.99 -7.29 -1.66
C GLY A 33 -3.34 -8.71 -2.09
N HIS A 34 -2.97 -9.03 -3.32
CA HIS A 34 -3.24 -10.33 -3.92
C HIS A 34 -2.11 -10.69 -4.89
N GLU A 35 -1.77 -11.96 -5.00
CA GLU A 35 -0.67 -12.44 -5.85
C GLU A 35 -0.83 -12.06 -7.34
N MET A 36 -2.07 -11.95 -7.84
CA MET A 36 -2.34 -11.54 -9.21
C MET A 36 -1.83 -10.11 -9.51
N MET A 37 -1.70 -9.25 -8.49
CA MET A 37 -1.13 -7.90 -8.66
C MET A 37 0.31 -7.95 -9.19
N THR A 38 1.05 -9.01 -8.89
CA THR A 38 2.43 -9.22 -9.39
C THR A 38 2.47 -9.48 -10.89
N LYS A 39 1.35 -9.83 -11.50
CA LYS A 39 1.21 -10.09 -12.95
C LYS A 39 0.83 -8.85 -13.75
N VAL A 40 0.60 -7.73 -13.08
CA VAL A 40 0.25 -6.46 -13.71
C VAL A 40 1.47 -5.54 -13.70
N THR A 41 1.90 -5.12 -14.88
CA THR A 41 3.03 -4.18 -15.02
C THR A 41 2.68 -2.82 -14.41
N ALA A 42 3.69 -2.17 -13.82
CA ALA A 42 3.64 -0.82 -13.26
C ALA A 42 2.83 -0.65 -11.97
N THR A 43 2.37 -1.72 -11.33
CA THR A 43 1.69 -1.64 -10.02
C THR A 43 2.59 -1.04 -8.93
N GLY A 44 3.86 -1.43 -8.89
CA GLY A 44 4.86 -0.85 -7.97
C GLY A 44 5.12 0.64 -8.24
N CYS A 45 5.23 1.02 -9.51
CA CYS A 45 5.42 2.43 -9.90
C CYS A 45 4.21 3.28 -9.50
N ALA A 46 3.00 2.78 -9.73
CA ALA A 46 1.77 3.46 -9.32
C ALA A 46 1.70 3.63 -7.79
N LEU A 47 2.02 2.58 -7.03
CA LEU A 47 2.09 2.65 -5.58
C LEU A 47 3.11 3.70 -5.12
N THR A 48 4.29 3.76 -5.73
CA THR A 48 5.33 4.75 -5.38
C THR A 48 4.84 6.18 -5.62
N CYS A 49 4.12 6.44 -6.70
CA CYS A 49 3.50 7.75 -6.95
C CYS A 49 2.45 8.11 -5.90
N LEU A 50 1.61 7.15 -5.50
CA LEU A 50 0.62 7.34 -4.44
C LEU A 50 1.27 7.61 -3.08
N ILE A 51 2.37 6.90 -2.75
CA ILE A 51 3.16 7.17 -1.55
C ILE A 51 3.68 8.62 -1.57
N GLY A 52 4.23 9.06 -2.71
CA GLY A 52 4.70 10.44 -2.87
C GLY A 52 3.60 11.47 -2.60
N ALA A 53 2.40 11.25 -3.13
CA ALA A 53 1.25 12.12 -2.87
C ALA A 53 0.83 12.09 -1.38
N ALA A 54 0.77 10.91 -0.77
CA ALA A 54 0.35 10.74 0.62
C ALA A 54 1.30 11.44 1.61
N ILE A 55 2.62 11.33 1.42
CA ILE A 55 3.61 11.99 2.29
C ILE A 55 3.66 13.50 2.09
N ALA A 56 3.21 14.01 0.94
CA ALA A 56 3.15 15.45 0.68
C ALA A 56 2.06 16.16 1.51
N VAL A 57 0.97 15.47 1.83
CA VAL A 57 -0.19 16.03 2.55
C VAL A 57 -0.29 15.53 3.99
N GLY A 58 0.32 14.40 4.32
CA GLY A 58 0.25 13.79 5.65
C GLY A 58 1.25 14.40 6.64
N GLU A 59 0.83 14.66 7.87
CA GLU A 59 1.71 15.13 8.94
C GLU A 59 2.67 14.03 9.42
N ASN A 60 2.17 12.81 9.62
CA ASN A 60 2.98 11.64 9.99
C ASN A 60 3.33 10.83 8.74
N LYS A 61 4.51 11.06 8.20
CA LYS A 61 4.97 10.46 6.94
C LYS A 61 5.07 8.93 6.98
N VAL A 62 5.45 8.36 8.12
CA VAL A 62 5.54 6.89 8.28
C VAL A 62 4.15 6.27 8.23
N LEU A 63 3.21 6.84 8.98
CA LEU A 63 1.82 6.40 8.98
C LEU A 63 1.15 6.63 7.62
N SER A 64 1.39 7.78 6.98
CA SER A 64 0.88 8.07 5.63
C SER A 64 1.36 7.04 4.61
N THR A 65 2.64 6.66 4.67
CA THR A 65 3.21 5.61 3.82
C THR A 65 2.53 4.26 4.08
N ALA A 66 2.40 3.87 5.35
CA ALA A 66 1.74 2.61 5.71
C ALA A 66 0.26 2.59 5.29
N SER A 67 -0.44 3.70 5.48
CA SER A 67 -1.86 3.82 5.13
C SER A 67 -2.08 3.67 3.63
N ILE A 68 -1.30 4.34 2.79
CA ILE A 68 -1.49 4.26 1.34
C ILE A 68 -1.12 2.88 0.79
N ILE A 69 -0.14 2.20 1.36
CA ILE A 69 0.16 0.81 1.02
C ILE A 69 -1.03 -0.09 1.34
N GLY A 70 -1.64 0.06 2.52
CA GLY A 70 -2.83 -0.69 2.91
C GLY A 70 -4.04 -0.41 2.03
N ILE A 71 -4.28 0.85 1.68
CA ILE A 71 -5.36 1.25 0.77
C ILE A 71 -5.16 0.64 -0.62
N TYR A 72 -3.93 0.69 -1.13
CA TYR A 72 -3.59 0.11 -2.43
C TYR A 72 -3.75 -1.42 -2.45
N GLY A 73 -3.33 -2.10 -1.38
CA GLY A 73 -3.53 -3.53 -1.18
C GLY A 73 -5.01 -3.91 -1.16
N LEU A 74 -5.82 -3.17 -0.39
CA LEU A 74 -7.27 -3.37 -0.33
C LEU A 74 -7.94 -3.18 -1.70
N ALA A 75 -7.59 -2.11 -2.41
CA ALA A 75 -8.09 -1.88 -3.77
C ALA A 75 -7.74 -3.05 -4.71
N GLY A 76 -6.54 -3.59 -4.58
CA GLY A 76 -6.09 -4.78 -5.31
C GLY A 76 -6.89 -6.03 -4.97
N GLU A 77 -7.14 -6.30 -3.69
CA GLU A 77 -7.98 -7.43 -3.26
C GLU A 77 -9.41 -7.32 -3.81
N MET A 78 -10.01 -6.14 -3.70
CA MET A 78 -11.36 -5.89 -4.22
C MET A 78 -11.39 -6.06 -5.75
N ALA A 79 -10.39 -5.55 -6.44
CA ALA A 79 -10.27 -5.69 -7.89
C ALA A 79 -10.11 -7.15 -8.32
N CYS A 80 -9.31 -7.94 -7.61
CA CYS A 80 -9.11 -9.36 -7.90
C CYS A 80 -10.41 -10.16 -7.86
N LYS A 81 -11.32 -9.84 -6.93
CA LYS A 81 -12.61 -10.54 -6.78
C LYS A 81 -13.51 -10.45 -8.01
N ILE A 82 -13.37 -9.39 -8.79
CA ILE A 82 -14.20 -9.10 -9.98
C ILE A 82 -13.43 -9.22 -11.29
N SER A 83 -12.14 -9.55 -11.23
CA SER A 83 -11.26 -9.62 -12.40
C SER A 83 -11.13 -11.05 -12.89
N GLN A 84 -11.09 -11.23 -14.21
CA GLN A 84 -10.85 -12.52 -14.85
C GLN A 84 -9.37 -12.80 -15.12
N GLY A 85 -8.52 -11.78 -14.99
CA GLY A 85 -7.09 -11.89 -15.23
C GLY A 85 -6.37 -10.55 -15.06
N PRO A 86 -5.06 -10.49 -15.38
CA PRO A 86 -4.25 -9.27 -15.18
C PRO A 86 -4.75 -8.04 -15.92
N GLY A 87 -5.34 -8.22 -17.11
CA GLY A 87 -5.87 -7.10 -17.91
C GLY A 87 -7.04 -6.40 -17.24
N SER A 88 -8.08 -7.17 -16.86
CA SER A 88 -9.23 -6.64 -16.12
C SER A 88 -8.85 -6.19 -14.72
N LEU A 89 -7.88 -6.86 -14.05
CA LEU A 89 -7.36 -6.42 -12.76
C LEU A 89 -6.81 -5.00 -12.82
N ARG A 90 -6.03 -4.67 -13.84
CA ARG A 90 -5.47 -3.32 -13.99
C ARG A 90 -6.57 -2.25 -14.04
N MET A 91 -7.60 -2.49 -14.82
CA MET A 91 -8.74 -1.57 -14.94
C MET A 91 -9.52 -1.48 -13.63
N ASN A 92 -9.89 -2.61 -13.06
CA ASN A 92 -10.66 -2.68 -11.82
C ASN A 92 -9.91 -2.10 -10.61
N LEU A 93 -8.58 -2.22 -10.58
CA LEU A 93 -7.74 -1.61 -9.54
C LEU A 93 -7.86 -0.08 -9.56
N LEU A 94 -7.77 0.53 -10.75
CA LEU A 94 -7.92 1.98 -10.91
C LEU A 94 -9.32 2.44 -10.55
N ASP A 95 -10.34 1.71 -10.99
CA ASP A 95 -11.73 2.01 -10.67
C ASP A 95 -12.01 1.91 -9.17
N ASN A 96 -11.46 0.89 -8.50
CA ASN A 96 -11.60 0.75 -7.04
C ASN A 96 -10.87 1.87 -6.28
N LEU A 97 -9.66 2.25 -6.70
CA LEU A 97 -8.94 3.38 -6.09
C LEU A 97 -9.74 4.68 -6.18
N TYR A 98 -10.47 4.87 -7.27
CA TYR A 98 -11.33 6.03 -7.46
C TYR A 98 -12.61 5.98 -6.63
N ASN A 99 -13.26 4.81 -6.56
CA ASN A 99 -14.61 4.65 -6.00
C ASN A 99 -14.62 4.28 -4.50
N MET A 100 -13.50 3.83 -3.94
CA MET A 100 -13.43 3.35 -2.56
C MET A 100 -13.82 4.43 -1.56
N SER A 101 -14.78 4.13 -0.69
CA SER A 101 -15.24 5.04 0.35
C SER A 101 -14.32 5.04 1.57
N SER A 102 -14.38 6.11 2.36
CA SER A 102 -13.66 6.20 3.63
C SER A 102 -14.06 5.09 4.60
N ASP A 103 -15.34 4.71 4.62
CA ASP A 103 -15.85 3.64 5.51
C ASP A 103 -15.28 2.27 5.12
N GLU A 104 -15.18 1.97 3.83
CA GLU A 104 -14.54 0.74 3.33
C GLU A 104 -13.07 0.68 3.72
N ILE A 105 -12.34 1.79 3.58
CA ILE A 105 -10.93 1.90 3.97
C ILE A 105 -10.77 1.65 5.46
N MET A 106 -11.52 2.38 6.29
CA MET A 106 -11.41 2.29 7.76
C MET A 106 -11.78 0.90 8.29
N SER A 107 -12.70 0.21 7.64
CA SER A 107 -13.18 -1.11 8.07
C SER A 107 -12.27 -2.27 7.64
N ASN A 108 -11.51 -2.13 6.57
CA ASN A 108 -10.84 -3.25 5.92
C ASN A 108 -9.31 -3.14 5.84
N VAL A 109 -8.73 -1.95 5.93
CA VAL A 109 -7.27 -1.79 5.94
C VAL A 109 -6.69 -2.30 7.26
N LYS A 110 -5.68 -3.19 7.18
CA LYS A 110 -5.08 -3.85 8.34
C LYS A 110 -3.64 -3.36 8.51
N ILE A 111 -3.44 -2.47 9.46
CA ILE A 111 -2.13 -1.94 9.86
C ILE A 111 -1.92 -2.26 11.33
N LYS A 112 -0.77 -2.83 11.66
CA LYS A 112 -0.37 -3.18 13.03
C LYS A 112 1.01 -2.60 13.34
N ASN A 113 1.23 -2.22 14.59
CA ASN A 113 2.59 -1.97 15.08
C ASN A 113 3.35 -3.31 15.10
N ALA A 114 4.52 -3.28 14.52
CA ALA A 114 5.38 -4.46 14.44
C ALA A 114 6.64 -4.30 15.32
#